data_70f6dcb0f5f46a526033bbfd3a7971ea
#
_entry.id   70f6dcb0f5f46a526033bbfd3a7971ea
#
_cell.length_a   1.000
_cell.length_b   1.000
_cell.length_c   1.000
_cell.angle_alpha   90.00
_cell.angle_beta   90.00
_cell.angle_gamma   90.00
#
_symmetry.space_group_name_H-M   'P 1'
#
loop_
_entity.id
_entity.type
_entity.pdbx_description
1 polymer ?
#
loop_
_entity_poly.entity_id
_entity_poly.type
_entity_poly.pdbx_seq_one_letter_code
_entity_poly.pdbx_strand_id
1 'polypeptide(L)'
;AELSADCAQFGEDIAQDYRLLIFLDVIFAKAQLSYRMRACAPKIAEKGIYLRKARHPLLDPDKAVANDLMLGEDFDTLVITGPNTGGKTVTLKTIGLLTLMAQCGLHIPVGDDSRIKVFDRVLADVGDEQSIAQSLSTFSSHMVNIVGILNEADDKTLILFDELGAGTD
;
A
#
# COMPACT_ATOMS: atom_id res chain seq x y z
N ALA A 1 47.69 12.43 -13.16
CA ALA A 1 48.22 12.32 -11.79
C ALA A 1 48.01 13.64 -10.99
N GLU A 2 48.34 14.81 -11.54
CA GLU A 2 48.26 16.10 -10.88
C GLU A 2 46.81 16.50 -10.58
N LEU A 3 45.92 16.49 -11.57
CA LEU A 3 44.47 16.75 -11.40
C LEU A 3 43.77 15.80 -10.38
N SER A 4 44.21 14.55 -10.33
CA SER A 4 43.64 13.60 -9.35
C SER A 4 44.10 13.91 -7.92
N ALA A 5 45.31 14.45 -7.75
CA ALA A 5 45.81 14.89 -6.46
C ALA A 5 45.12 16.18 -5.99
N ASP A 6 44.84 17.09 -6.92
CA ASP A 6 44.09 18.32 -6.64
C ASP A 6 42.62 18.01 -6.24
N CYS A 7 41.97 17.06 -6.89
CA CYS A 7 40.62 16.63 -6.51
C CYS A 7 40.60 15.86 -5.18
N ALA A 8 41.65 15.12 -4.83
CA ALA A 8 41.69 14.30 -3.63
C ALA A 8 41.53 15.09 -2.32
N GLN A 9 42.00 16.33 -2.30
CA GLN A 9 41.84 17.25 -1.15
C GLN A 9 40.38 17.61 -0.86
N PHE A 10 39.48 17.49 -1.86
CA PHE A 10 38.04 17.74 -1.77
C PHE A 10 37.22 16.43 -1.73
N GLY A 11 37.86 15.29 -1.48
CA GLY A 11 37.22 13.99 -1.56
C GLY A 11 36.01 13.85 -0.62
N GLU A 12 36.08 14.40 0.58
CA GLU A 12 34.97 14.38 1.55
C GLU A 12 33.79 15.24 1.08
N ASP A 13 34.08 16.45 0.58
CA ASP A 13 33.06 17.37 0.07
C ASP A 13 32.37 16.78 -1.15
N ILE A 14 33.10 16.19 -2.08
CA ILE A 14 32.55 15.50 -3.25
C ILE A 14 31.65 14.32 -2.83
N ALA A 15 32.08 13.54 -1.83
CA ALA A 15 31.28 12.42 -1.33
C ALA A 15 30.01 12.90 -0.62
N GLN A 16 30.05 14.04 0.06
CA GLN A 16 28.87 14.65 0.67
C GLN A 16 27.91 15.19 -0.39
N ASP A 17 28.40 15.91 -1.39
CA ASP A 17 27.59 16.43 -2.50
C ASP A 17 26.90 15.30 -3.27
N TYR A 18 27.62 14.20 -3.51
CA TYR A 18 27.03 13.01 -4.14
C TYR A 18 25.86 12.43 -3.33
N ARG A 19 25.99 12.34 -2.00
CA ARG A 19 24.90 11.88 -1.12
C ARG A 19 23.71 12.83 -1.14
N LEU A 20 23.96 14.14 -1.14
CA LEU A 20 22.91 15.16 -1.23
C LEU A 20 22.17 15.09 -2.58
N LEU A 21 22.89 14.89 -3.68
CA LEU A 21 22.29 14.74 -5.01
C LEU A 21 21.37 13.51 -5.07
N ILE A 22 21.79 12.35 -4.53
CA ILE A 22 20.93 11.16 -4.45
C ILE A 22 19.68 11.47 -3.62
N PHE A 23 19.81 12.13 -2.48
CA PHE A 23 18.68 12.47 -1.63
C PHE A 23 17.68 13.40 -2.36
N LEU A 24 18.18 14.40 -3.07
CA LEU A 24 17.36 15.30 -3.89
C LEU A 24 16.65 14.55 -5.02
N ASP A 25 17.34 13.63 -5.71
CA ASP A 25 16.76 12.82 -6.77
C ASP A 25 15.58 11.99 -6.26
N VAL A 26 15.71 11.36 -5.10
CA VAL A 26 14.60 10.63 -4.43
C VAL A 26 13.43 11.55 -4.11
N ILE A 27 13.68 12.77 -3.61
CA ILE A 27 12.62 13.74 -3.32
C ILE A 27 11.89 14.12 -4.61
N PHE A 28 12.60 14.43 -5.67
CA PHE A 28 12.01 14.79 -6.95
C PHE A 28 11.24 13.62 -7.57
N ALA A 29 11.75 12.39 -7.48
CA ALA A 29 11.05 11.20 -7.95
C ALA A 29 9.71 10.99 -7.20
N LYS A 30 9.71 11.14 -5.86
CA LYS A 30 8.49 11.10 -5.04
C LYS A 30 7.51 12.20 -5.42
N ALA A 31 7.98 13.41 -5.64
CA ALA A 31 7.15 14.54 -6.05
C ALA A 31 6.52 14.30 -7.43
N GLN A 32 7.28 13.84 -8.41
CA GLN A 32 6.75 13.50 -9.73
C GLN A 32 5.71 12.38 -9.67
N LEU A 33 5.95 11.35 -8.84
CA LEU A 33 4.97 10.28 -8.62
C LEU A 33 3.68 10.83 -8.03
N SER A 34 3.78 11.71 -7.03
CA SER A 34 2.64 12.38 -6.41
C SER A 34 1.80 13.17 -7.43
N TYR A 35 2.45 13.96 -8.28
CA TYR A 35 1.74 14.71 -9.33
C TYR A 35 1.02 13.78 -10.32
N ARG A 36 1.69 12.72 -10.79
CA ARG A 36 1.08 11.77 -11.75
C ARG A 36 -0.14 11.08 -11.17
N MET A 37 -0.13 10.72 -9.89
CA MET A 37 -1.26 10.07 -9.21
C MET A 37 -2.31 11.07 -8.73
N ARG A 38 -2.08 12.37 -8.82
CA ARG A 38 -2.90 13.41 -8.16
C ARG A 38 -3.07 13.07 -6.68
N ALA A 39 -1.95 12.83 -6.03
CA ALA A 39 -1.86 12.34 -4.66
C ALA A 39 -1.60 13.47 -3.67
N CYS A 40 -1.97 13.25 -2.41
CA CYS A 40 -1.67 14.17 -1.31
C CYS A 40 -1.04 13.41 -0.13
N ALA A 41 -0.45 14.15 0.80
CA ALA A 41 0.08 13.60 2.04
C ALA A 41 -1.08 13.22 2.98
N PRO A 42 -1.25 11.95 3.36
CA PRO A 42 -2.21 11.60 4.40
C PRO A 42 -1.69 12.07 5.76
N LYS A 43 -2.62 12.35 6.69
CA LYS A 43 -2.28 12.59 8.09
C LYS A 43 -1.99 11.25 8.77
N ILE A 44 -0.93 11.17 9.54
CA ILE A 44 -0.67 9.99 10.38
C ILE A 44 -1.59 10.08 11.61
N ALA A 45 -2.35 9.02 11.86
CA ALA A 45 -3.29 8.91 12.96
C ALA A 45 -2.84 7.86 13.99
N GLU A 46 -3.28 8.01 15.22
CA GLU A 46 -3.06 7.01 16.27
C GLU A 46 -3.96 5.79 16.09
N LYS A 47 -5.15 5.98 15.52
CA LYS A 47 -6.14 4.92 15.28
C LYS A 47 -6.67 4.98 13.85
N GLY A 48 -6.94 3.81 13.30
CA GLY A 48 -7.74 3.58 12.13
C GLY A 48 -7.18 4.09 10.81
N ILE A 49 -7.97 3.85 9.80
CA ILE A 49 -7.80 4.31 8.43
C ILE A 49 -9.05 5.09 8.06
N TYR A 50 -8.90 6.31 7.59
CA TYR A 50 -9.97 7.11 7.01
C TYR A 50 -9.48 7.70 5.69
N LEU A 51 -9.92 7.14 4.58
CA LEU A 51 -9.53 7.55 3.24
C LEU A 51 -10.72 8.14 2.51
N ARG A 52 -10.61 9.38 2.11
CA ARG A 52 -11.60 10.06 1.27
C ARG A 52 -11.20 9.95 -0.19
N LYS A 53 -12.15 9.64 -1.04
CA LYS A 53 -11.96 9.55 -2.51
C LYS A 53 -10.71 8.75 -2.88
N ALA A 54 -10.47 7.64 -2.17
CA ALA A 54 -9.33 6.77 -2.42
C ALA A 54 -9.43 6.12 -3.79
N ARG A 55 -8.36 6.18 -4.56
CA ARG A 55 -8.23 5.57 -5.89
C ARG A 55 -7.08 4.59 -5.89
N HIS A 56 -7.20 3.53 -6.65
CA HIS A 56 -6.12 2.56 -6.81
C HIS A 56 -4.92 3.22 -7.53
N PRO A 57 -3.69 3.18 -6.96
CA PRO A 57 -2.55 3.98 -7.44
C PRO A 57 -2.06 3.58 -8.83
N LEU A 58 -2.35 2.35 -9.28
CA LEU A 58 -1.93 1.84 -10.59
C LEU A 58 -3.01 1.98 -11.67
N LEU A 59 -4.20 2.50 -11.34
CA LEU A 59 -5.23 2.77 -12.32
C LEU A 59 -5.10 4.21 -12.86
N ASP A 60 -5.56 4.39 -14.09
CA ASP A 60 -5.67 5.71 -14.71
C ASP A 60 -6.50 6.65 -13.81
N PRO A 61 -5.95 7.78 -13.35
CA PRO A 61 -6.65 8.71 -12.45
C PRO A 61 -7.98 9.23 -12.99
N ASP A 62 -8.17 9.27 -14.30
CA ASP A 62 -9.38 9.76 -14.95
C ASP A 62 -10.48 8.67 -15.06
N LYS A 63 -10.11 7.40 -14.92
CA LYS A 63 -11.01 6.23 -15.00
C LYS A 63 -11.23 5.55 -13.66
N ALA A 64 -10.33 5.74 -12.71
CA ALA A 64 -10.40 5.12 -11.39
C ALA A 64 -11.60 5.65 -10.60
N VAL A 65 -12.46 4.73 -10.16
CA VAL A 65 -13.57 5.06 -9.25
C VAL A 65 -13.00 5.36 -7.87
N ALA A 66 -13.36 6.53 -7.35
CA ALA A 66 -12.94 6.97 -6.02
C ALA A 66 -13.94 6.49 -4.96
N ASN A 67 -13.44 5.88 -3.89
CA ASN A 67 -14.24 5.37 -2.77
C ASN A 67 -13.82 6.01 -1.45
N ASP A 68 -14.78 6.22 -0.56
CA ASP A 68 -14.52 6.59 0.82
C ASP A 68 -14.43 5.29 1.65
N LEU A 69 -13.40 5.17 2.48
CA LEU A 69 -13.10 3.96 3.24
C LEU A 69 -12.79 4.35 4.69
N MET A 70 -13.37 3.62 5.63
CA MET A 70 -13.15 3.81 7.06
C MET A 70 -12.97 2.46 7.74
N LEU A 71 -12.00 2.34 8.64
CA LEU A 71 -11.71 1.15 9.43
C LEU A 71 -10.91 1.51 10.67
N GLY A 72 -11.21 0.90 11.82
CA GLY A 72 -10.40 1.00 13.03
C GLY A 72 -10.67 2.22 13.91
N GLU A 73 -11.71 3.03 13.65
CA GLU A 73 -12.21 4.07 14.54
C GLU A 73 -13.34 3.51 15.42
N ASP A 74 -14.47 3.18 14.82
CA ASP A 74 -15.67 2.67 15.50
C ASP A 74 -15.80 1.14 15.40
N PHE A 75 -15.11 0.52 14.46
CA PHE A 75 -15.13 -0.93 14.22
C PHE A 75 -13.79 -1.40 13.65
N ASP A 76 -13.39 -2.61 14.03
CA ASP A 76 -12.10 -3.21 13.66
C ASP A 76 -12.20 -4.15 12.45
N THR A 77 -13.41 -4.38 11.93
CA THR A 77 -13.65 -5.27 10.80
C THR A 77 -14.57 -4.60 9.79
N LEU A 78 -14.13 -4.58 8.53
CA LEU A 78 -14.91 -4.10 7.39
C LEU A 78 -15.20 -5.28 6.45
N VAL A 79 -16.47 -5.60 6.25
CA VAL A 79 -16.90 -6.62 5.28
C VAL A 79 -17.41 -5.94 4.03
N ILE A 80 -16.77 -6.23 2.89
CA ILE A 80 -17.12 -5.68 1.58
C ILE A 80 -17.89 -6.78 0.81
N THR A 81 -19.18 -6.55 0.55
CA THR A 81 -20.05 -7.49 -0.17
C THR A 81 -20.48 -6.91 -1.53
N GLY A 82 -20.85 -7.78 -2.43
CA GLY A 82 -21.34 -7.37 -3.76
C GLY A 82 -20.90 -8.34 -4.87
N PRO A 83 -21.28 -8.08 -6.13
CA PRO A 83 -20.88 -8.90 -7.26
C PRO A 83 -19.36 -8.80 -7.53
N ASN A 84 -18.77 -9.84 -8.17
CA ASN A 84 -17.32 -9.86 -8.46
C ASN A 84 -16.86 -8.70 -9.35
N THR A 85 -17.73 -8.21 -10.22
CA THR A 85 -17.49 -7.01 -11.05
C THR A 85 -17.56 -5.69 -10.27
N GLY A 86 -17.94 -5.73 -8.98
CA GLY A 86 -18.14 -4.54 -8.14
C GLY A 86 -16.88 -3.92 -7.54
N GLY A 87 -15.69 -4.42 -7.89
CA GLY A 87 -14.41 -3.84 -7.43
C GLY A 87 -14.02 -4.20 -5.99
N LYS A 88 -14.56 -5.27 -5.40
CA LYS A 88 -14.19 -5.74 -4.03
C LYS A 88 -12.68 -5.93 -3.89
N THR A 89 -12.09 -6.79 -4.71
CA THR A 89 -10.65 -7.08 -4.74
C THR A 89 -9.82 -5.81 -4.98
N VAL A 90 -10.27 -4.93 -5.88
CA VAL A 90 -9.61 -3.65 -6.13
C VAL A 90 -9.63 -2.77 -4.89
N THR A 91 -10.73 -2.74 -4.14
CA THR A 91 -10.84 -1.97 -2.90
C THR A 91 -9.88 -2.50 -1.83
N LEU A 92 -9.80 -3.83 -1.63
CA LEU A 92 -8.84 -4.46 -0.71
C LEU A 92 -7.39 -4.13 -1.09
N LYS A 93 -7.03 -4.33 -2.37
CA LYS A 93 -5.71 -3.99 -2.89
C LYS A 93 -5.40 -2.49 -2.70
N THR A 94 -6.41 -1.62 -2.88
CA THR A 94 -6.25 -0.18 -2.67
C THR A 94 -5.89 0.13 -1.22
N ILE A 95 -6.63 -0.39 -0.24
CA ILE A 95 -6.35 -0.17 1.18
C ILE A 95 -4.92 -0.60 1.53
N GLY A 96 -4.53 -1.81 1.14
CA GLY A 96 -3.20 -2.35 1.42
C GLY A 96 -2.09 -1.51 0.79
N LEU A 97 -2.20 -1.22 -0.51
CA LEU A 97 -1.18 -0.43 -1.22
C LEU A 97 -1.06 0.99 -0.69
N LEU A 98 -2.18 1.69 -0.45
CA LEU A 98 -2.14 3.06 0.07
C LEU A 98 -1.55 3.10 1.48
N THR A 99 -1.82 2.10 2.32
CA THR A 99 -1.21 1.98 3.65
C THR A 99 0.31 1.81 3.54
N LEU A 100 0.78 0.87 2.74
CA LEU A 100 2.21 0.64 2.53
C LEU A 100 2.91 1.86 1.90
N MET A 101 2.29 2.50 0.91
CA MET A 101 2.81 3.72 0.29
C MET A 101 2.97 4.85 1.29
N ALA A 102 1.95 5.09 2.13
CA ALA A 102 2.02 6.12 3.18
C ALA A 102 3.13 5.83 4.20
N GLN A 103 3.29 4.57 4.62
CA GLN A 103 4.35 4.14 5.53
C GLN A 103 5.76 4.27 4.92
N CYS A 104 5.88 4.17 3.59
CA CYS A 104 7.11 4.47 2.86
C CYS A 104 7.36 5.98 2.64
N GLY A 105 6.52 6.85 3.19
CA GLY A 105 6.63 8.30 3.03
C GLY A 105 6.33 8.77 1.62
N LEU A 106 5.38 8.10 0.94
CA LEU A 106 4.85 8.53 -0.34
C LEU A 106 3.50 9.24 -0.12
N HIS A 107 3.20 10.19 -1.00
CA HIS A 107 1.84 10.69 -1.15
C HIS A 107 0.95 9.60 -1.75
N ILE A 108 -0.32 9.62 -1.41
CA ILE A 108 -1.31 8.63 -1.86
C ILE A 108 -2.48 9.29 -2.59
N PRO A 109 -3.09 8.63 -3.59
CA PRO A 109 -4.20 9.19 -4.37
C PRO A 109 -5.53 9.17 -3.61
N VAL A 110 -5.65 10.10 -2.66
CA VAL A 110 -6.83 10.30 -1.79
C VAL A 110 -7.22 11.76 -1.76
N GLY A 111 -8.39 12.05 -1.21
CA GLY A 111 -8.82 13.43 -0.91
C GLY A 111 -8.18 13.96 0.37
N ASP A 112 -8.24 15.29 0.52
CA ASP A 112 -7.78 15.99 1.73
C ASP A 112 -8.46 15.41 2.99
N ASP A 113 -7.80 15.59 4.14
CA ASP A 113 -8.21 15.06 5.44
C ASP A 113 -8.17 13.52 5.60
N SER A 114 -7.64 12.80 4.62
CA SER A 114 -7.39 11.37 4.77
C SER A 114 -6.36 11.08 5.85
N ARG A 115 -6.60 10.02 6.62
CA ARG A 115 -5.79 9.63 7.77
C ARG A 115 -5.46 8.15 7.71
N ILE A 116 -4.25 7.79 8.12
CA ILE A 116 -3.80 6.39 8.16
C ILE A 116 -3.03 6.15 9.47
N LYS A 117 -3.42 5.09 10.20
CA LYS A 117 -2.61 4.52 11.28
C LYS A 117 -1.38 3.82 10.69
N VAL A 118 -0.26 3.89 11.38
CA VAL A 118 0.92 3.07 11.07
C VAL A 118 0.71 1.67 11.62
N PHE A 119 0.90 0.67 10.78
CA PHE A 119 0.82 -0.74 11.13
C PHE A 119 2.22 -1.36 11.12
N ASP A 120 2.49 -2.25 12.07
CA ASP A 120 3.74 -3.00 12.12
C ASP A 120 3.77 -4.07 11.01
N ARG A 121 2.58 -4.57 10.61
CA ARG A 121 2.41 -5.58 9.57
C ARG A 121 1.18 -5.30 8.71
N VAL A 122 1.31 -5.62 7.44
CA VAL A 122 0.19 -5.68 6.48
C VAL A 122 0.21 -7.09 5.88
N LEU A 123 -0.74 -7.91 6.29
CA LEU A 123 -0.85 -9.30 5.87
C LEU A 123 -2.04 -9.43 4.93
N ALA A 124 -1.86 -10.15 3.82
CA ALA A 124 -2.89 -10.27 2.81
C ALA A 124 -2.96 -11.70 2.27
N ASP A 125 -4.18 -12.21 2.15
CA ASP A 125 -4.53 -13.35 1.34
C ASP A 125 -5.50 -12.87 0.26
N VAL A 126 -4.94 -12.45 -0.87
CA VAL A 126 -5.67 -11.88 -2.02
C VAL A 126 -5.18 -12.63 -3.27
N GLY A 127 -5.97 -13.57 -3.73
CA GLY A 127 -5.66 -14.42 -4.88
C GLY A 127 -6.48 -14.08 -6.12
N ASP A 128 -5.94 -14.39 -7.32
CA ASP A 128 -6.71 -14.45 -8.56
C ASP A 128 -7.16 -15.90 -8.80
N GLU A 129 -8.44 -16.19 -8.70
CA GLU A 129 -9.04 -17.51 -8.98
C GLU A 129 -9.08 -17.87 -10.49
N GLN A 130 -8.13 -17.46 -11.30
CA GLN A 130 -8.21 -17.68 -12.77
C GLN A 130 -7.78 -19.06 -13.26
N SER A 131 -7.65 -20.09 -12.42
CA SER A 131 -7.38 -21.44 -12.90
C SER A 131 -8.34 -22.48 -12.32
N ILE A 132 -9.37 -22.82 -13.08
CA ILE A 132 -10.36 -23.88 -12.80
C ILE A 132 -9.71 -25.28 -12.59
N ALA A 133 -8.45 -25.47 -12.99
CA ALA A 133 -7.74 -26.74 -12.88
C ALA A 133 -7.03 -27.00 -11.52
N GLN A 134 -7.07 -26.05 -10.57
CA GLN A 134 -6.31 -26.13 -9.31
C GLN A 134 -7.19 -26.05 -8.04
N SER A 135 -8.50 -26.21 -8.12
CA SER A 135 -9.45 -25.83 -7.06
C SER A 135 -9.23 -26.47 -5.67
N LEU A 136 -8.79 -27.72 -5.57
CA LEU A 136 -8.58 -28.38 -4.28
C LEU A 136 -7.23 -28.05 -3.61
N SER A 137 -6.18 -27.87 -4.40
CA SER A 137 -4.85 -27.49 -3.86
C SER A 137 -4.80 -26.03 -3.46
N THR A 138 -5.53 -25.16 -4.16
CA THR A 138 -5.66 -23.73 -3.86
C THR A 138 -6.44 -23.48 -2.57
N PHE A 139 -7.58 -24.14 -2.35
CA PHE A 139 -8.35 -24.02 -1.11
C PHE A 139 -7.50 -24.38 0.12
N SER A 140 -6.79 -25.52 0.08
CA SER A 140 -5.94 -25.93 1.19
C SER A 140 -4.79 -24.95 1.44
N SER A 141 -4.20 -24.39 0.40
CA SER A 141 -3.12 -23.39 0.54
C SER A 141 -3.65 -22.07 1.10
N HIS A 142 -4.82 -21.58 0.67
CA HIS A 142 -5.47 -20.40 1.23
C HIS A 142 -5.78 -20.59 2.71
N MET A 143 -6.35 -21.75 3.11
CA MET A 143 -6.64 -22.03 4.52
C MET A 143 -5.38 -22.06 5.38
N VAL A 144 -4.29 -22.66 4.91
CA VAL A 144 -3.00 -22.65 5.63
C VAL A 144 -2.47 -21.23 5.77
N ASN A 145 -2.57 -20.43 4.72
CA ASN A 145 -2.14 -19.02 4.75
C ASN A 145 -2.99 -18.18 5.72
N ILE A 146 -4.31 -18.33 5.67
CA ILE A 146 -5.24 -17.65 6.60
C ILE A 146 -4.92 -18.01 8.05
N VAL A 147 -4.71 -19.29 8.37
CA VAL A 147 -4.33 -19.73 9.72
C VAL A 147 -2.98 -19.13 10.13
N GLY A 148 -2.01 -19.10 9.21
CA GLY A 148 -0.71 -18.44 9.44
C GLY A 148 -0.88 -16.96 9.77
N ILE A 149 -1.63 -16.24 8.96
CA ILE A 149 -1.95 -14.82 9.16
C ILE A 149 -2.61 -14.58 10.52
N LEU A 150 -3.62 -15.38 10.87
CA LEU A 150 -4.34 -15.24 12.15
C LEU A 150 -3.46 -15.52 13.36
N ASN A 151 -2.48 -16.40 13.26
CA ASN A 151 -1.53 -16.69 14.33
C ASN A 151 -0.49 -15.56 14.51
N GLU A 152 -0.20 -14.79 13.47
CA GLU A 152 0.75 -13.68 13.50
C GLU A 152 0.08 -12.32 13.79
N ALA A 153 -1.24 -12.27 13.73
CA ALA A 153 -2.03 -11.06 13.87
C ALA A 153 -2.00 -10.51 15.30
N ASP A 154 -1.87 -9.21 15.41
CA ASP A 154 -1.99 -8.43 16.65
C ASP A 154 -2.77 -7.12 16.40
N ASP A 155 -2.89 -6.28 17.43
CA ASP A 155 -3.59 -4.98 17.37
C ASP A 155 -2.92 -3.93 16.46
N LYS A 156 -1.72 -4.23 15.95
CA LYS A 156 -0.96 -3.40 15.03
C LYS A 156 -0.84 -4.00 13.62
N THR A 157 -1.64 -5.01 13.35
CA THR A 157 -1.64 -5.72 12.06
C THR A 157 -2.86 -5.30 11.24
N LEU A 158 -2.65 -4.91 9.98
CA LEU A 158 -3.71 -4.78 8.98
C LEU A 158 -3.82 -6.12 8.23
N ILE A 159 -5.01 -6.71 8.23
CA ILE A 159 -5.28 -7.97 7.54
C ILE A 159 -6.26 -7.72 6.40
N LEU A 160 -5.96 -8.31 5.25
CA LEU A 160 -6.76 -8.20 4.04
C LEU A 160 -7.06 -9.60 3.50
N PHE A 161 -8.33 -10.02 3.58
CA PHE A 161 -8.79 -11.28 3.04
C PHE A 161 -9.73 -11.04 1.86
N ASP A 162 -9.48 -11.71 0.73
CA ASP A 162 -10.41 -11.80 -0.37
C ASP A 162 -11.05 -13.18 -0.37
N GLU A 163 -12.37 -13.23 -0.63
CA GLU A 163 -13.16 -14.46 -0.80
C GLU A 163 -13.02 -15.52 0.33
N LEU A 164 -13.16 -15.08 1.59
CA LEU A 164 -13.18 -16.01 2.73
C LEU A 164 -14.24 -17.11 2.53
N GLY A 165 -13.78 -18.39 2.42
CA GLY A 165 -14.65 -19.54 2.28
C GLY A 165 -15.10 -19.87 0.85
N ALA A 166 -14.55 -19.24 -0.19
CA ALA A 166 -14.76 -19.65 -1.57
C ALA A 166 -14.19 -21.06 -1.79
N GLY A 167 -14.95 -21.92 -2.47
CA GLY A 167 -14.55 -23.31 -2.77
C GLY A 167 -15.14 -24.38 -1.86
N THR A 168 -16.19 -24.08 -1.11
CA THR A 168 -16.94 -25.05 -0.27
C THR A 168 -18.21 -25.59 -0.94
N ASP A 169 -18.46 -25.30 -2.22
CA ASP A 169 -19.60 -25.84 -3.00
C ASP A 169 -19.24 -27.13 -3.74
#